data_c498af1c200cfe386120e420d52e28a9
#
_entry.id   c498af1c200cfe386120e420d52e28a9
#
_cell.length_a   1.000
_cell.length_b   1.000
_cell.length_c   1.000
_cell.angle_alpha   90.00
_cell.angle_beta   90.00
_cell.angle_gamma   90.00
#
_symmetry.space_group_name_H-M   'P 1'
#
loop_
_entity.id
_entity.type
_entity.pdbx_description
1 polymer ?
#
loop_
_entity_poly.entity_id
_entity_poly.type
_entity_poly.pdbx_seq_one_letter_code
_entity_poly.pdbx_strand_id
1 'polypeptide(L)'
;MLKLLLKEGIELAKKVNSKAVVVISNQEVEERREDGILIFTAPKSYSMALDAFSHMEGDEYEGRKKLVDKFIKFSHAGEYISTMLYFRGIREEEAVVGVISTESINGVIIVDPERSEIQKTVDECSERFDPKVFRSILNISLNIAHKGREGRRLGTGFVIGDVDEVLKRSTQMVLNPFEGHPKKVRNITEPSTWESVMEFAQLDGVFIVDKQGTIMAAGRYIEVHTKELKLRQGLGGRHLSCAAITRETEAVSIVVSESGDISVYKDGDELIVINTHIF
;
A
#
# COMPACT_ATOMS: atom_id res chain seq x y z
N MET A 1 -21.71 -16.43 -16.74
CA MET A 1 -21.12 -16.98 -15.51
C MET A 1 -20.94 -15.86 -14.47
N LEU A 2 -20.22 -14.78 -14.76
CA LEU A 2 -19.93 -13.70 -13.81
C LEU A 2 -21.17 -13.14 -13.10
N LYS A 3 -22.26 -12.82 -13.81
CA LYS A 3 -23.51 -12.31 -13.21
C LYS A 3 -24.12 -13.27 -12.17
N LEU A 4 -24.06 -14.58 -12.42
CA LEU A 4 -24.53 -15.61 -11.50
C LEU A 4 -23.66 -15.63 -10.24
N LEU A 5 -22.35 -15.74 -10.42
CA LEU A 5 -21.38 -15.79 -9.29
C LEU A 5 -21.40 -14.51 -8.46
N LEU A 6 -21.59 -13.35 -9.10
CA LEU A 6 -21.68 -12.08 -8.41
C LEU A 6 -22.95 -12.04 -7.51
N LYS A 7 -24.08 -12.54 -8.00
CA LYS A 7 -25.30 -12.66 -7.21
C LYS A 7 -25.09 -13.56 -5.99
N GLU A 8 -24.50 -14.74 -6.20
CA GLU A 8 -24.19 -15.69 -5.11
C GLU A 8 -23.17 -15.09 -4.12
N GLY A 9 -22.16 -14.38 -4.65
CA GLY A 9 -21.16 -13.69 -3.83
C GLY A 9 -21.78 -12.62 -2.93
N ILE A 10 -22.71 -11.82 -3.44
CA ILE A 10 -23.42 -10.80 -2.65
C ILE A 10 -24.28 -11.46 -1.57
N GLU A 11 -25.00 -12.53 -1.91
CA GLU A 11 -25.81 -13.28 -0.93
C GLU A 11 -24.93 -13.95 0.15
N LEU A 12 -23.75 -14.47 -0.22
CA LEU A 12 -22.80 -15.00 0.73
C LEU A 12 -22.23 -13.89 1.62
N ALA A 13 -21.90 -12.72 1.04
CA ALA A 13 -21.40 -11.56 1.78
C ALA A 13 -22.40 -11.12 2.86
N LYS A 14 -23.70 -11.11 2.57
CA LYS A 14 -24.75 -10.84 3.56
C LYS A 14 -24.74 -11.86 4.69
N LYS A 15 -24.60 -13.15 4.38
CA LYS A 15 -24.62 -14.25 5.37
C LYS A 15 -23.41 -14.22 6.30
N VAL A 16 -22.24 -13.83 5.80
CA VAL A 16 -20.98 -13.76 6.59
C VAL A 16 -20.72 -12.35 7.12
N ASN A 17 -21.68 -11.44 6.96
CA ASN A 17 -21.59 -10.03 7.37
C ASN A 17 -20.40 -9.28 6.74
N SER A 18 -20.05 -9.63 5.50
CA SER A 18 -18.96 -8.99 4.76
C SER A 18 -19.36 -7.59 4.29
N LYS A 19 -18.44 -6.64 4.37
CA LYS A 19 -18.60 -5.27 3.85
C LYS A 19 -18.13 -5.11 2.40
N ALA A 20 -17.51 -6.14 1.82
CA ALA A 20 -16.98 -6.05 0.47
C ALA A 20 -17.12 -7.36 -0.31
N VAL A 21 -17.34 -7.22 -1.61
CA VAL A 21 -17.21 -8.26 -2.63
C VAL A 21 -16.15 -7.83 -3.63
N VAL A 22 -15.07 -8.59 -3.72
CA VAL A 22 -13.97 -8.36 -4.66
C VAL A 22 -14.14 -9.26 -5.88
N VAL A 23 -14.23 -8.67 -7.05
CA VAL A 23 -14.41 -9.41 -8.31
C VAL A 23 -13.07 -9.57 -9.02
N ILE A 24 -12.65 -10.81 -9.25
CA ILE A 24 -11.48 -11.16 -10.05
C ILE A 24 -11.97 -11.72 -11.38
N SER A 25 -11.94 -10.90 -12.42
CA SER A 25 -12.50 -11.24 -13.74
C SER A 25 -11.80 -10.48 -14.85
N ASN A 26 -11.84 -11.06 -16.06
CA ASN A 26 -11.44 -10.38 -17.30
C ASN A 26 -12.47 -9.31 -17.74
N GLN A 27 -13.68 -9.34 -17.17
CA GLN A 27 -14.72 -8.35 -17.39
C GLN A 27 -14.70 -7.33 -16.25
N GLU A 28 -14.75 -6.07 -16.57
CA GLU A 28 -14.86 -4.99 -15.57
C GLU A 28 -16.29 -4.96 -15.02
N VAL A 29 -16.36 -4.81 -13.69
CA VAL A 29 -17.61 -4.55 -12.97
C VAL A 29 -17.47 -3.14 -12.37
N GLU A 30 -18.45 -2.29 -12.65
CA GLU A 30 -18.48 -0.94 -12.11
C GLU A 30 -18.46 -0.96 -10.57
N GLU A 31 -17.57 -0.17 -9.98
CA GLU A 31 -17.48 -0.04 -8.53
C GLU A 31 -18.76 0.60 -8.00
N ARG A 32 -19.44 -0.09 -7.09
CA ARG A 32 -20.69 0.37 -6.50
C ARG A 32 -20.92 -0.19 -5.11
N ARG A 33 -21.86 0.42 -4.40
CA ARG A 33 -22.40 -0.15 -3.16
C ARG A 33 -23.82 -0.69 -3.39
N GLU A 34 -24.03 -1.91 -2.90
CA GLU A 34 -25.33 -2.59 -2.94
C GLU A 34 -25.60 -3.15 -1.54
N ASP A 35 -26.71 -2.75 -0.92
CA ASP A 35 -27.08 -3.12 0.45
C ASP A 35 -25.96 -2.88 1.50
N GLY A 36 -25.17 -1.82 1.33
CA GLY A 36 -24.05 -1.48 2.20
C GLY A 36 -22.75 -2.20 1.88
N ILE A 37 -22.76 -3.20 1.00
CA ILE A 37 -21.61 -3.97 0.55
C ILE A 37 -20.93 -3.22 -0.60
N LEU A 38 -19.60 -2.99 -0.50
CA LEU A 38 -18.79 -2.44 -1.57
C LEU A 38 -18.44 -3.55 -2.57
N ILE A 39 -18.74 -3.34 -3.84
CA ILE A 39 -18.40 -4.26 -4.94
C ILE A 39 -17.37 -3.56 -5.82
N PHE A 40 -16.22 -4.17 -6.03
CA PHE A 40 -15.19 -3.64 -6.90
C PHE A 40 -14.40 -4.75 -7.61
N THR A 41 -13.76 -4.42 -8.74
CA THR A 41 -12.96 -5.36 -9.52
C THR A 41 -11.49 -5.25 -9.16
N ALA A 42 -10.83 -6.38 -8.96
CA ALA A 42 -9.38 -6.48 -8.87
C ALA A 42 -8.75 -6.22 -10.25
N PRO A 43 -7.50 -5.72 -10.33
CA PRO A 43 -6.82 -5.51 -11.60
C PRO A 43 -6.77 -6.76 -12.48
N LYS A 44 -6.80 -6.56 -13.80
CA LYS A 44 -6.77 -7.64 -14.80
C LYS A 44 -5.56 -8.57 -14.69
N SER A 45 -4.45 -8.08 -14.15
CA SER A 45 -3.26 -8.91 -13.88
C SER A 45 -3.56 -10.14 -13.03
N TYR A 46 -4.54 -10.06 -12.11
CA TYR A 46 -4.95 -11.20 -11.28
C TYR A 46 -5.76 -12.23 -12.06
N SER A 47 -6.72 -11.82 -12.88
CA SER A 47 -7.47 -12.74 -13.72
C SER A 47 -6.57 -13.44 -14.75
N MET A 48 -5.65 -12.69 -15.37
CA MET A 48 -4.65 -13.25 -16.28
C MET A 48 -3.69 -14.24 -15.59
N ALA A 49 -3.29 -13.96 -14.35
CA ALA A 49 -2.45 -14.88 -13.58
C ALA A 49 -3.19 -16.19 -13.26
N LEU A 50 -4.47 -16.12 -12.92
CA LEU A 50 -5.32 -17.30 -12.67
C LEU A 50 -5.52 -18.14 -13.94
N ASP A 51 -5.81 -17.52 -15.08
CA ASP A 51 -5.97 -18.21 -16.35
C ASP A 51 -4.66 -18.88 -16.82
N ALA A 52 -3.53 -18.16 -16.69
CA ALA A 52 -2.23 -18.74 -16.98
C ALA A 52 -1.88 -19.94 -16.08
N PHE A 53 -2.47 -20.02 -14.88
CA PHE A 53 -2.30 -21.16 -13.98
C PHE A 53 -2.94 -22.44 -14.48
N SER A 54 -4.08 -22.35 -15.18
CA SER A 54 -4.87 -23.49 -15.63
C SER A 54 -4.42 -24.08 -16.97
N HIS A 55 -3.61 -23.36 -17.76
CA HIS A 55 -3.16 -23.78 -19.10
C HIS A 55 -1.75 -24.37 -19.12
N MET A 56 -1.25 -24.89 -18.00
CA MET A 56 0.09 -25.47 -17.94
C MET A 56 0.08 -26.95 -18.29
N GLU A 57 0.37 -27.24 -19.56
CA GLU A 57 0.92 -28.53 -20.00
C GLU A 57 2.45 -28.44 -20.03
N GLY A 58 3.17 -29.37 -19.42
CA GLY A 58 4.63 -29.43 -19.53
C GLY A 58 5.34 -30.20 -18.42
N ASP A 59 6.57 -30.57 -18.71
CA ASP A 59 7.51 -31.43 -17.98
C ASP A 59 7.43 -31.35 -16.46
N GLU A 60 7.36 -32.51 -15.81
CA GLU A 60 7.00 -32.66 -14.38
C GLU A 60 7.85 -31.83 -13.39
N TYR A 61 9.09 -31.55 -13.71
CA TYR A 61 10.01 -30.81 -12.81
C TYR A 61 9.91 -29.27 -12.97
N GLU A 62 9.93 -28.77 -14.19
CA GLU A 62 9.71 -27.34 -14.47
C GLU A 62 8.27 -26.92 -14.18
N GLY A 63 7.32 -27.84 -14.42
CA GLY A 63 5.93 -27.66 -14.05
C GLY A 63 5.72 -27.46 -12.56
N ARG A 64 6.37 -28.27 -11.71
CA ARG A 64 6.29 -28.13 -10.23
C ARG A 64 6.87 -26.81 -9.73
N LYS A 65 8.00 -26.35 -10.25
CA LYS A 65 8.60 -25.07 -9.87
C LYS A 65 7.70 -23.91 -10.28
N LYS A 66 7.20 -23.91 -11.51
CA LYS A 66 6.24 -22.90 -11.98
C LYS A 66 4.90 -22.97 -11.24
N LEU A 67 4.46 -24.17 -10.79
CA LEU A 67 3.28 -24.36 -9.95
C LEU A 67 3.48 -23.73 -8.57
N VAL A 68 4.63 -23.97 -7.94
CA VAL A 68 4.97 -23.38 -6.63
C VAL A 68 5.04 -21.86 -6.73
N ASP A 69 5.72 -21.30 -7.74
CA ASP A 69 5.80 -19.85 -7.96
C ASP A 69 4.42 -19.22 -8.21
N LYS A 70 3.52 -19.93 -8.89
CA LYS A 70 2.16 -19.46 -9.13
C LYS A 70 1.25 -19.64 -7.91
N PHE A 71 1.43 -20.72 -7.14
CA PHE A 71 0.73 -20.92 -5.88
C PHE A 71 1.13 -19.85 -4.85
N ILE A 72 2.40 -19.47 -4.83
CA ILE A 72 2.89 -18.31 -4.06
C ILE A 72 2.17 -17.03 -4.50
N LYS A 73 2.04 -16.79 -5.81
CA LYS A 73 1.28 -15.63 -6.32
C LYS A 73 -0.21 -15.67 -5.96
N PHE A 74 -0.82 -16.85 -5.92
CA PHE A 74 -2.21 -17.02 -5.49
C PHE A 74 -2.37 -16.82 -3.98
N SER A 75 -1.41 -17.25 -3.16
CA SER A 75 -1.41 -16.97 -1.72
C SER A 75 -1.30 -15.48 -1.40
N HIS A 76 -0.70 -14.69 -2.32
CA HIS A 76 -0.68 -13.24 -2.22
C HIS A 76 -2.01 -12.55 -2.65
N ALA A 77 -2.96 -13.28 -3.22
CA ALA A 77 -4.26 -12.69 -3.58
C ALA A 77 -5.02 -12.22 -2.32
N GLY A 78 -4.90 -12.94 -1.21
CA GLY A 78 -5.44 -12.53 0.08
C GLY A 78 -4.82 -11.22 0.58
N GLU A 79 -3.49 -11.12 0.55
CA GLU A 79 -2.74 -9.90 0.90
C GLU A 79 -3.14 -8.72 0.01
N TYR A 80 -3.28 -8.96 -1.30
CA TYR A 80 -3.73 -7.94 -2.22
C TYR A 80 -5.14 -7.44 -1.86
N ILE A 81 -6.09 -8.37 -1.66
CA ILE A 81 -7.47 -8.03 -1.30
C ILE A 81 -7.48 -7.23 0.01
N SER A 82 -6.77 -7.68 1.02
CA SER A 82 -6.66 -6.99 2.31
C SER A 82 -6.06 -5.59 2.16
N THR A 83 -4.99 -5.46 1.38
CA THR A 83 -4.37 -4.17 1.08
C THR A 83 -5.36 -3.23 0.38
N MET A 84 -6.10 -3.71 -0.62
CA MET A 84 -7.10 -2.93 -1.34
C MET A 84 -8.27 -2.49 -0.46
N LEU A 85 -8.69 -3.33 0.49
CA LEU A 85 -9.73 -3.01 1.46
C LEU A 85 -9.25 -1.94 2.43
N TYR A 86 -8.03 -2.08 2.93
CA TYR A 86 -7.42 -1.09 3.80
C TYR A 86 -7.40 0.29 3.14
N PHE A 87 -6.97 0.38 1.87
CA PHE A 87 -6.99 1.63 1.10
C PHE A 87 -8.39 2.22 0.93
N ARG A 88 -9.43 1.38 0.84
CA ARG A 88 -10.83 1.83 0.73
C ARG A 88 -11.48 2.16 2.08
N GLY A 89 -10.72 2.06 3.16
CA GLY A 89 -11.21 2.37 4.50
C GLY A 89 -12.17 1.34 5.07
N ILE A 90 -12.20 0.14 4.52
CA ILE A 90 -12.98 -0.97 5.05
C ILE A 90 -12.14 -1.59 6.17
N ARG A 91 -12.68 -1.62 7.38
CA ARG A 91 -12.04 -2.27 8.53
C ARG A 91 -12.10 -3.78 8.36
N GLU A 92 -11.00 -4.43 8.66
CA GLU A 92 -10.69 -5.81 8.31
C GLU A 92 -11.16 -6.84 9.37
N GLU A 93 -12.05 -6.46 10.27
CA GLU A 93 -12.63 -7.37 11.28
C GLU A 93 -13.66 -8.35 10.69
N GLU A 94 -13.95 -8.25 9.39
CA GLU A 94 -15.01 -9.01 8.74
C GLU A 94 -14.46 -9.76 7.53
N ALA A 95 -14.87 -11.01 7.37
CA ALA A 95 -14.53 -11.82 6.20
C ALA A 95 -14.92 -11.10 4.90
N VAL A 96 -14.10 -11.23 3.86
CA VAL A 96 -14.34 -10.65 2.54
C VAL A 96 -14.68 -11.74 1.55
N VAL A 97 -15.67 -11.48 0.71
CA VAL A 97 -16.08 -12.42 -0.33
C VAL A 97 -15.36 -12.09 -1.64
N GLY A 98 -14.63 -13.06 -2.19
CA GLY A 98 -14.04 -13.01 -3.51
C GLY A 98 -14.92 -13.72 -4.53
N VAL A 99 -15.23 -13.07 -5.64
CA VAL A 99 -15.91 -13.67 -6.79
C VAL A 99 -14.89 -13.81 -7.92
N ILE A 100 -14.58 -15.04 -8.29
CA ILE A 100 -13.62 -15.35 -9.35
C ILE A 100 -14.43 -15.79 -10.59
N SER A 101 -14.20 -15.11 -11.72
CA SER A 101 -14.79 -15.49 -13.00
C SER A 101 -13.81 -15.20 -14.13
N THR A 102 -12.95 -16.17 -14.39
CA THR A 102 -11.96 -16.16 -15.46
C THR A 102 -12.33 -17.21 -16.53
N GLU A 103 -11.49 -17.39 -17.54
CA GLU A 103 -11.73 -18.43 -18.56
C GLU A 103 -11.69 -19.84 -17.97
N SER A 104 -10.85 -20.05 -16.96
CA SER A 104 -10.52 -21.37 -16.43
C SER A 104 -11.06 -21.63 -15.04
N ILE A 105 -11.22 -20.59 -14.22
CA ILE A 105 -11.62 -20.73 -12.82
C ILE A 105 -12.85 -19.87 -12.56
N ASN A 106 -13.88 -20.51 -12.02
CA ASN A 106 -15.13 -19.86 -11.64
C ASN A 106 -15.52 -20.30 -10.24
N GLY A 107 -15.74 -19.34 -9.33
CA GLY A 107 -16.08 -19.66 -7.95
C GLY A 107 -16.29 -18.45 -7.07
N VAL A 108 -16.72 -18.74 -5.84
CA VAL A 108 -16.83 -17.76 -4.76
C VAL A 108 -15.98 -18.24 -3.60
N ILE A 109 -15.18 -17.35 -3.04
CA ILE A 109 -14.27 -17.65 -1.92
C ILE A 109 -14.53 -16.69 -0.77
N ILE A 110 -14.17 -17.11 0.44
CA ILE A 110 -14.13 -16.24 1.61
C ILE A 110 -12.64 -16.00 1.92
N VAL A 111 -12.28 -14.73 2.07
CA VAL A 111 -10.94 -14.29 2.45
C VAL A 111 -11.03 -13.72 3.86
N ASP A 112 -10.14 -14.18 4.73
CA ASP A 112 -9.98 -13.65 6.08
C ASP A 112 -8.84 -12.64 6.09
N PRO A 113 -9.12 -11.33 6.24
CA PRO A 113 -8.11 -10.28 6.20
C PRO A 113 -7.28 -10.15 7.47
N GLU A 114 -7.73 -10.68 8.62
CA GLU A 114 -7.02 -10.56 9.91
C GLU A 114 -5.57 -11.10 9.90
N ARG A 115 -5.21 -11.84 8.86
CA ARG A 115 -3.87 -12.43 8.69
C ARG A 115 -2.96 -11.65 7.76
N SER A 116 -3.42 -10.50 7.23
CA SER A 116 -2.64 -9.76 6.26
C SER A 116 -1.42 -9.06 6.88
N GLU A 117 -0.31 -9.02 6.13
CA GLU A 117 0.92 -8.34 6.56
C GLU A 117 0.71 -6.83 6.70
N ILE A 118 -0.16 -6.25 5.87
CA ILE A 118 -0.45 -4.81 5.98
C ILE A 118 -1.17 -4.49 7.30
N GLN A 119 -2.12 -5.34 7.72
CA GLN A 119 -2.82 -5.13 8.99
C GLN A 119 -1.87 -5.26 10.17
N LYS A 120 -1.01 -6.27 10.21
CA LYS A 120 0.03 -6.40 11.22
C LYS A 120 0.91 -5.16 11.29
N THR A 121 1.35 -4.65 10.13
CA THR A 121 2.15 -3.42 10.04
C THR A 121 1.40 -2.21 10.58
N VAL A 122 0.10 -2.08 10.27
CA VAL A 122 -0.75 -0.99 10.80
C VAL A 122 -0.85 -1.09 12.31
N ASP A 123 -1.12 -2.28 12.84
CA ASP A 123 -1.25 -2.51 14.28
C ASP A 123 0.06 -2.20 15.01
N GLU A 124 1.18 -2.65 14.49
CA GLU A 124 2.51 -2.33 15.02
C GLU A 124 2.84 -0.83 15.02
N CYS A 125 2.31 -0.08 14.07
CA CYS A 125 2.54 1.35 13.94
C CYS A 125 1.48 2.21 14.69
N SER A 126 0.32 1.66 14.99
CA SER A 126 -0.85 2.38 15.52
C SER A 126 -0.61 3.09 16.87
N GLU A 127 0.37 2.63 17.65
CA GLU A 127 0.74 3.26 18.92
C GLU A 127 1.49 4.60 18.73
N ARG A 128 2.09 4.82 17.56
CA ARG A 128 2.97 5.97 17.29
C ARG A 128 2.25 7.15 16.64
N PHE A 129 1.15 6.90 15.90
CA PHE A 129 0.38 7.95 15.21
C PHE A 129 -1.03 7.47 14.82
N ASP A 130 -1.90 8.41 14.43
CA ASP A 130 -3.27 8.09 13.98
C ASP A 130 -3.26 7.16 12.74
N PRO A 131 -3.93 6.01 12.77
CA PRO A 131 -4.02 5.10 11.61
C PRO A 131 -4.55 5.76 10.32
N LYS A 132 -5.32 6.86 10.44
CA LYS A 132 -5.78 7.62 9.27
C LYS A 132 -4.61 8.29 8.54
N VAL A 133 -3.58 8.73 9.28
CA VAL A 133 -2.36 9.33 8.70
C VAL A 133 -1.63 8.29 7.86
N PHE A 134 -1.45 7.09 8.41
CA PHE A 134 -0.81 5.98 7.71
C PHE A 134 -1.55 5.63 6.41
N ARG A 135 -2.87 5.47 6.49
CA ARG A 135 -3.70 5.19 5.32
C ARG A 135 -3.60 6.28 4.26
N SER A 136 -3.65 7.54 4.66
CA SER A 136 -3.56 8.67 3.73
C SER A 136 -2.22 8.70 3.01
N ILE A 137 -1.11 8.50 3.75
CA ILE A 137 0.22 8.44 3.17
C ILE A 137 0.36 7.24 2.23
N LEU A 138 -0.13 6.07 2.59
CA LEU A 138 -0.12 4.91 1.69
C LEU A 138 -0.92 5.18 0.41
N ASN A 139 -2.11 5.79 0.49
CA ASN A 139 -2.91 6.16 -0.69
C ASN A 139 -2.15 7.14 -1.61
N ILE A 140 -1.52 8.15 -1.03
CA ILE A 140 -0.68 9.11 -1.78
C ILE A 140 0.51 8.36 -2.41
N SER A 141 1.17 7.50 -1.64
CA SER A 141 2.31 6.69 -2.10
C SER A 141 1.94 5.80 -3.29
N LEU A 142 0.76 5.16 -3.26
CA LEU A 142 0.23 4.41 -4.41
C LEU A 142 0.01 5.30 -5.63
N ASN A 143 -0.59 6.47 -5.44
CA ASN A 143 -0.78 7.42 -6.54
C ASN A 143 0.55 7.85 -7.15
N ILE A 144 1.57 8.14 -6.32
CA ILE A 144 2.92 8.50 -6.78
C ILE A 144 3.56 7.33 -7.55
N ALA A 145 3.48 6.10 -7.00
CA ALA A 145 4.05 4.91 -7.61
C ALA A 145 3.45 4.61 -8.99
N HIS A 146 2.12 4.78 -9.13
CA HIS A 146 1.39 4.48 -10.37
C HIS A 146 1.48 5.59 -11.41
N LYS A 147 1.24 6.83 -11.02
CA LYS A 147 1.13 7.95 -11.97
C LYS A 147 2.48 8.56 -12.26
N GLY A 148 3.41 8.52 -11.29
CA GLY A 148 4.61 9.34 -11.36
C GLY A 148 4.28 10.82 -11.55
N ARG A 149 5.16 11.57 -12.17
CA ARG A 149 4.91 12.95 -12.59
C ARG A 149 5.56 13.20 -13.95
N GLU A 150 4.83 13.83 -14.87
CA GLU A 150 5.31 14.16 -16.23
C GLU A 150 5.93 12.96 -16.97
N GLY A 151 5.36 11.76 -16.80
CA GLY A 151 5.85 10.53 -17.41
C GLY A 151 7.11 9.95 -16.74
N ARG A 152 7.59 10.53 -15.64
CA ARG A 152 8.73 10.01 -14.86
C ARG A 152 8.24 9.33 -13.59
N ARG A 153 8.85 8.20 -13.27
CA ARG A 153 8.67 7.56 -11.97
C ARG A 153 9.35 8.40 -10.90
N LEU A 154 8.68 8.57 -9.77
CA LEU A 154 9.18 9.34 -8.65
C LEU A 154 9.43 8.44 -7.45
N GLY A 155 10.57 8.67 -6.80
CA GLY A 155 10.83 8.16 -5.47
C GLY A 155 10.64 9.29 -4.45
N THR A 156 9.99 9.00 -3.34
CA THR A 156 9.82 9.96 -2.22
C THR A 156 9.79 9.23 -0.88
N GLY A 157 9.86 9.97 0.21
CA GLY A 157 9.77 9.40 1.55
C GLY A 157 8.93 10.28 2.48
N PHE A 158 8.26 9.63 3.42
CA PHE A 158 7.48 10.27 4.47
C PHE A 158 8.01 9.76 5.81
N VAL A 159 8.39 10.67 6.71
CA VAL A 159 8.78 10.37 8.09
C VAL A 159 7.69 10.91 9.00
N ILE A 160 7.10 10.03 9.82
CA ILE A 160 5.86 10.26 10.56
C ILE A 160 6.14 10.19 12.05
N GLY A 161 5.73 11.21 12.80
CA GLY A 161 5.92 11.29 14.24
C GLY A 161 7.29 11.80 14.63
N ASP A 162 7.50 11.93 15.94
CA ASP A 162 8.74 12.40 16.60
C ASP A 162 9.42 13.61 15.90
N VAL A 163 8.57 14.58 15.53
CA VAL A 163 8.96 15.70 14.67
C VAL A 163 10.20 16.43 15.15
N ASP A 164 10.29 16.71 16.47
CA ASP A 164 11.40 17.49 17.02
C ASP A 164 12.74 16.77 16.88
N GLU A 165 12.79 15.46 17.12
CA GLU A 165 14.00 14.67 16.97
C GLU A 165 14.37 14.43 15.50
N VAL A 166 13.38 14.26 14.63
CA VAL A 166 13.59 14.16 13.17
C VAL A 166 14.12 15.48 12.61
N LEU A 167 13.56 16.62 13.01
CA LEU A 167 14.04 17.93 12.56
C LEU A 167 15.48 18.22 12.99
N LYS A 168 15.91 17.79 14.19
CA LYS A 168 17.30 17.92 14.65
C LYS A 168 18.28 17.08 13.85
N ARG A 169 17.83 16.00 13.23
CA ARG A 169 18.61 15.05 12.43
C ARG A 169 18.39 15.21 10.94
N SER A 170 17.94 16.37 10.52
CA SER A 170 17.67 16.64 9.12
C SER A 170 17.90 18.10 8.76
N THR A 171 18.32 18.36 7.51
CA THR A 171 18.59 19.70 6.99
C THR A 171 17.61 20.04 5.87
N GLN A 172 17.09 21.28 5.88
CA GLN A 172 16.25 21.81 4.82
C GLN A 172 17.09 22.15 3.59
N MET A 173 16.92 21.43 2.50
CA MET A 173 17.71 21.62 1.28
C MET A 173 17.15 22.70 0.36
N VAL A 174 15.83 22.83 0.33
CA VAL A 174 15.10 23.85 -0.45
C VAL A 174 14.09 24.51 0.47
N LEU A 175 13.57 25.69 0.10
CA LEU A 175 12.52 26.34 0.90
C LEU A 175 11.36 25.37 1.15
N ASN A 176 10.92 25.29 2.41
CA ASN A 176 9.81 24.44 2.77
C ASN A 176 8.48 24.98 2.19
N PRO A 177 7.85 24.27 1.23
CA PRO A 177 6.64 24.76 0.60
C PRO A 177 5.41 24.78 1.52
N PHE A 178 5.48 24.13 2.69
CA PHE A 178 4.40 24.08 3.67
C PHE A 178 4.55 25.07 4.81
N GLU A 179 5.66 25.82 4.85
CA GLU A 179 5.91 26.79 5.91
C GLU A 179 4.95 27.98 5.82
N GLY A 180 4.46 28.43 6.98
CA GLY A 180 3.53 29.56 7.07
C GLY A 180 2.08 29.23 6.71
N HIS A 181 1.79 28.08 6.14
CA HIS A 181 0.42 27.67 5.82
C HIS A 181 -0.35 27.17 7.06
N PRO A 182 -1.66 27.44 7.15
CA PRO A 182 -2.51 26.93 8.23
C PRO A 182 -2.50 25.39 8.28
N LYS A 183 -2.56 24.80 9.48
CA LYS A 183 -2.54 23.32 9.65
C LYS A 183 -3.58 22.60 8.79
N LYS A 184 -4.77 23.18 8.64
CA LYS A 184 -5.87 22.57 7.86
C LYS A 184 -5.51 22.33 6.39
N VAL A 185 -4.78 23.27 5.75
CA VAL A 185 -4.44 23.15 4.31
C VAL A 185 -3.15 22.38 4.05
N ARG A 186 -2.46 21.94 5.11
CA ARG A 186 -1.29 21.08 5.04
C ARG A 186 -1.44 19.81 5.87
N ASN A 187 -2.68 19.34 6.06
CA ASN A 187 -2.94 18.07 6.72
C ASN A 187 -3.11 16.97 5.66
N ILE A 188 -2.29 15.92 5.77
CA ILE A 188 -2.23 14.83 4.78
C ILE A 188 -3.49 13.94 4.80
N THR A 189 -4.29 14.00 5.86
CA THR A 189 -5.56 13.27 5.94
C THR A 189 -6.68 13.94 5.13
N GLU A 190 -6.46 15.21 4.69
CA GLU A 190 -7.41 15.95 3.86
C GLU A 190 -7.12 15.70 2.37
N PRO A 191 -8.04 15.11 1.60
CA PRO A 191 -7.81 14.82 0.17
C PRO A 191 -7.45 16.04 -0.67
N SER A 192 -7.90 17.23 -0.28
CA SER A 192 -7.56 18.50 -0.96
C SER A 192 -6.07 18.87 -0.88
N THR A 193 -5.32 18.28 0.07
CA THR A 193 -3.87 18.48 0.21
C THR A 193 -3.06 17.55 -0.71
N TRP A 194 -3.65 16.47 -1.19
CA TRP A 194 -2.93 15.38 -1.86
C TRP A 194 -2.26 15.82 -3.18
N GLU A 195 -2.93 16.67 -3.98
CA GLU A 195 -2.32 17.16 -5.23
C GLU A 195 -1.04 17.94 -4.94
N SER A 196 -1.05 18.81 -3.92
CA SER A 196 0.15 19.54 -3.50
C SER A 196 1.25 18.60 -3.00
N VAL A 197 0.91 17.54 -2.26
CA VAL A 197 1.88 16.53 -1.80
C VAL A 197 2.49 15.81 -3.00
N MET A 198 1.69 15.40 -3.97
CA MET A 198 2.17 14.74 -5.19
C MET A 198 3.07 15.66 -6.02
N GLU A 199 2.74 16.95 -6.09
CA GLU A 199 3.58 17.95 -6.77
C GLU A 199 4.94 18.09 -6.09
N PHE A 200 4.96 18.25 -4.77
CA PHE A 200 6.19 18.41 -3.99
C PHE A 200 6.95 17.08 -3.73
N ALA A 201 6.38 15.93 -4.09
CA ALA A 201 7.08 14.65 -4.06
C ALA A 201 8.28 14.59 -5.04
N GLN A 202 8.37 15.54 -5.98
CA GLN A 202 9.51 15.70 -6.89
C GLN A 202 10.74 16.32 -6.21
N LEU A 203 10.56 16.96 -5.05
CA LEU A 203 11.68 17.54 -4.32
C LEU A 203 12.60 16.43 -3.80
N ASP A 204 13.89 16.68 -3.86
CA ASP A 204 14.86 15.79 -3.19
C ASP A 204 14.68 15.87 -1.67
N GLY A 205 14.87 14.74 -0.98
CA GLY A 205 14.62 14.62 0.45
C GLY A 205 13.30 13.91 0.77
N VAL A 206 12.77 14.19 1.96
CA VAL A 206 11.56 13.56 2.50
C VAL A 206 10.56 14.59 3.03
N PHE A 207 9.31 14.15 3.20
CA PHE A 207 8.30 14.85 3.99
C PHE A 207 8.45 14.49 5.46
N ILE A 208 8.24 15.46 6.34
CA ILE A 208 8.11 15.26 7.79
C ILE A 208 6.66 15.58 8.16
N VAL A 209 6.00 14.61 8.79
CA VAL A 209 4.57 14.66 9.13
C VAL A 209 4.40 14.40 10.62
N ASP A 210 3.59 15.19 11.31
CA ASP A 210 3.28 14.95 12.72
C ASP A 210 2.31 13.76 12.92
N LYS A 211 2.12 13.34 14.17
CA LYS A 211 1.25 12.21 14.54
C LYS A 211 -0.22 12.41 14.13
N GLN A 212 -0.65 13.65 13.90
CA GLN A 212 -2.01 14.04 13.51
C GLN A 212 -2.14 14.30 12.00
N GLY A 213 -1.05 14.12 11.23
CA GLY A 213 -1.04 14.27 9.79
C GLY A 213 -0.70 15.67 9.28
N THR A 214 -0.28 16.60 10.15
CA THR A 214 0.19 17.91 9.71
C THR A 214 1.56 17.76 9.04
N ILE A 215 1.69 18.22 7.80
CA ILE A 215 2.98 18.26 7.11
C ILE A 215 3.80 19.42 7.71
N MET A 216 4.91 19.10 8.32
CA MET A 216 5.81 20.06 8.96
C MET A 216 6.83 20.59 7.96
N ALA A 217 7.32 19.73 7.08
CA ALA A 217 8.26 20.11 6.03
C ALA A 217 8.22 19.13 4.85
N ALA A 218 8.70 19.60 3.70
CA ALA A 218 9.08 18.77 2.54
C ALA A 218 10.46 19.18 2.05
N GLY A 219 11.14 18.29 1.31
CA GLY A 219 12.48 18.55 0.81
C GLY A 219 13.55 18.58 1.91
N ARG A 220 13.40 17.73 2.93
CA ARG A 220 14.41 17.62 3.99
C ARG A 220 15.33 16.44 3.76
N TYR A 221 16.63 16.69 3.91
CA TYR A 221 17.65 15.68 3.87
C TYR A 221 17.90 15.11 5.27
N ILE A 222 17.84 13.79 5.41
CA ILE A 222 18.04 13.09 6.68
C ILE A 222 19.54 12.85 6.90
N GLU A 223 20.05 13.32 8.04
CA GLU A 223 21.45 13.22 8.47
C GLU A 223 21.57 12.21 9.61
N VAL A 224 21.72 10.94 9.27
CA VAL A 224 21.78 9.83 10.22
C VAL A 224 22.86 8.82 9.85
N HIS A 225 23.29 8.02 10.82
CA HIS A 225 24.26 6.98 10.59
C HIS A 225 23.59 5.72 10.04
N THR A 226 23.90 5.38 8.79
CA THR A 226 23.38 4.18 8.10
C THR A 226 24.18 2.91 8.35
N LYS A 227 25.28 2.99 9.11
CA LYS A 227 26.09 1.83 9.46
C LYS A 227 25.27 0.86 10.33
N GLU A 228 25.44 -0.44 10.10
CA GLU A 228 24.80 -1.52 10.87
C GLU A 228 23.28 -1.75 10.60
N LEU A 229 22.70 -1.10 9.60
CA LEU A 229 21.36 -1.48 9.15
C LEU A 229 21.39 -2.83 8.43
N LYS A 230 20.51 -3.74 8.84
CA LYS A 230 20.33 -5.05 8.20
C LYS A 230 19.21 -4.97 7.17
N LEU A 231 19.42 -4.24 6.10
CA LEU A 231 18.46 -4.11 5.02
C LEU A 231 18.84 -4.95 3.81
N ARG A 232 17.87 -5.28 2.97
CA ARG A 232 18.08 -5.98 1.70
C ARG A 232 19.02 -5.16 0.80
N GLN A 233 19.81 -5.86 -0.03
CA GLN A 233 20.72 -5.22 -0.97
C GLN A 233 19.96 -4.51 -2.12
N GLY A 234 20.58 -3.48 -2.68
CA GLY A 234 20.02 -2.75 -3.82
C GLY A 234 19.11 -1.58 -3.46
N LEU A 235 18.93 -1.27 -2.17
CA LEU A 235 18.18 -0.11 -1.73
C LEU A 235 18.97 1.19 -1.92
N GLY A 236 18.30 2.24 -2.42
CA GLY A 236 18.89 3.57 -2.58
C GLY A 236 19.04 4.34 -1.27
N GLY A 237 19.77 5.47 -1.33
CA GLY A 237 20.08 6.32 -0.16
C GLY A 237 18.84 6.75 0.64
N ARG A 238 17.69 6.99 -0.03
CA ARG A 238 16.44 7.38 0.62
C ARG A 238 15.89 6.26 1.53
N HIS A 239 15.94 5.01 1.09
CA HIS A 239 15.57 3.86 1.93
C HIS A 239 16.48 3.74 3.15
N LEU A 240 17.80 3.86 2.94
CA LEU A 240 18.78 3.76 4.02
C LEU A 240 18.58 4.87 5.06
N SER A 241 18.41 6.12 4.62
CA SER A 241 18.21 7.26 5.53
C SER A 241 16.87 7.17 6.27
N CYS A 242 15.80 6.73 5.59
CA CYS A 242 14.49 6.53 6.20
C CYS A 242 14.48 5.38 7.21
N ALA A 243 15.14 4.27 6.94
CA ALA A 243 15.30 3.22 7.94
C ALA A 243 16.15 3.68 9.13
N ALA A 244 17.28 4.37 8.87
CA ALA A 244 18.16 4.84 9.92
C ALA A 244 17.48 5.84 10.87
N ILE A 245 16.70 6.79 10.34
CA ILE A 245 15.98 7.76 11.18
C ILE A 245 14.96 7.08 12.10
N THR A 246 14.29 6.01 11.64
CA THR A 246 13.35 5.25 12.48
C THR A 246 14.04 4.46 13.58
N ARG A 247 15.33 4.13 13.44
CA ARG A 247 16.14 3.52 14.50
C ARG A 247 16.60 4.53 15.55
N GLU A 248 16.82 5.78 15.15
CA GLU A 248 17.33 6.84 16.02
C GLU A 248 16.21 7.67 16.67
N THR A 249 14.96 7.46 16.30
CA THR A 249 13.79 8.22 16.76
C THR A 249 12.57 7.31 16.90
N GLU A 250 11.50 7.81 17.53
CA GLU A 250 10.20 7.14 17.59
C GLU A 250 9.38 7.29 16.29
N ALA A 251 9.99 7.80 15.22
CA ALA A 251 9.29 7.95 13.93
C ALA A 251 9.10 6.61 13.22
N VAL A 252 8.14 6.58 12.30
CA VAL A 252 7.96 5.54 11.29
C VAL A 252 8.16 6.17 9.92
N SER A 253 8.69 5.45 8.96
CA SER A 253 8.83 5.99 7.61
C SER A 253 8.20 5.11 6.54
N ILE A 254 7.69 5.77 5.49
CA ILE A 254 7.14 5.14 4.29
C ILE A 254 7.93 5.68 3.10
N VAL A 255 8.49 4.81 2.29
CA VAL A 255 9.31 5.17 1.13
C VAL A 255 8.69 4.60 -0.14
N VAL A 256 8.49 5.45 -1.12
CA VAL A 256 8.17 5.07 -2.50
C VAL A 256 9.47 5.01 -3.27
N SER A 257 9.80 3.86 -3.84
CA SER A 257 10.98 3.71 -4.70
C SER A 257 10.69 4.17 -6.13
N GLU A 258 11.72 4.47 -6.89
CA GLU A 258 11.59 4.74 -8.34
C GLU A 258 11.14 3.49 -9.13
N SER A 259 11.32 2.28 -8.57
CA SER A 259 10.72 1.06 -9.14
C SER A 259 9.22 0.97 -8.94
N GLY A 260 8.66 1.78 -8.03
CA GLY A 260 7.23 1.80 -7.70
C GLY A 260 6.88 0.99 -6.44
N ASP A 261 7.83 0.29 -5.80
CA ASP A 261 7.56 -0.40 -4.55
C ASP A 261 7.41 0.61 -3.39
N ILE A 262 6.58 0.26 -2.42
CA ILE A 262 6.39 1.04 -1.20
C ILE A 262 6.91 0.22 -0.02
N SER A 263 7.89 0.75 0.71
CA SER A 263 8.46 0.11 1.91
C SER A 263 8.07 0.90 3.16
N VAL A 264 7.80 0.19 4.26
CA VAL A 264 7.53 0.77 5.58
C VAL A 264 8.64 0.37 6.54
N TYR A 265 9.20 1.35 7.25
CA TYR A 265 10.29 1.16 8.21
C TYR A 265 9.87 1.61 9.61
N LYS A 266 10.28 0.83 10.63
CA LYS A 266 10.13 1.14 12.05
C LYS A 266 11.31 0.52 12.80
N ASP A 267 11.87 1.25 13.75
CA ASP A 267 12.99 0.80 14.60
C ASP A 267 14.25 0.35 13.82
N GLY A 268 14.39 0.83 12.57
CA GLY A 268 15.48 0.47 11.66
C GLY A 268 15.20 -0.75 10.78
N ASP A 269 14.09 -1.44 10.98
CA ASP A 269 13.70 -2.64 10.24
C ASP A 269 12.66 -2.33 9.15
N GLU A 270 12.68 -3.11 8.06
CA GLU A 270 11.69 -3.08 6.98
C GLU A 270 10.53 -3.99 7.36
N LEU A 271 9.37 -3.40 7.76
CA LEU A 271 8.21 -4.17 8.20
C LEU A 271 7.47 -4.84 7.04
N ILE A 272 7.27 -4.10 5.93
CA ILE A 272 6.56 -4.59 4.75
C ILE A 272 7.07 -3.91 3.49
N VAL A 273 7.02 -4.64 2.38
CA VAL A 273 7.20 -4.11 1.02
C VAL A 273 5.94 -4.38 0.21
N ILE A 274 5.28 -3.31 -0.22
CA ILE A 274 4.11 -3.38 -1.09
C ILE A 274 4.57 -3.21 -2.53
N ASN A 275 4.50 -4.29 -3.30
CA ASN A 275 4.81 -4.26 -4.73
C ASN A 275 3.63 -3.71 -5.52
N THR A 276 3.75 -2.48 -6.03
CA THR A 276 2.63 -1.81 -6.70
C THR A 276 2.43 -2.26 -8.15
N HIS A 277 3.34 -3.01 -8.74
CA HIS A 277 3.14 -3.57 -10.09
C HIS A 277 2.05 -4.65 -10.15
N ILE A 278 1.59 -5.07 -8.99
CA ILE A 278 0.53 -6.06 -8.85
C ILE A 278 -0.86 -5.37 -8.86
N PHE A 279 -0.90 -4.05 -8.70
CA PHE A 279 -2.14 -3.26 -8.60
C PHE A 279 -2.62 -2.68 -9.92
#